data_7c2ac44c2629aaacb309681377b43784
#
_entry.id   7c2ac44c2629aaacb309681377b43784
#
_cell.length_a   1.000
_cell.length_b   1.000
_cell.length_c   1.000
_cell.angle_alpha   90.00
_cell.angle_beta   90.00
_cell.angle_gamma   90.00
#
_symmetry.space_group_name_H-M   'P 1'
#
loop_
_entity.id
_entity.type
_entity.pdbx_description
1 polymer ?
#
loop_
_entity_poly.entity_id
_entity_poly.type
_entity_poly.pdbx_seq_one_letter_code
_entity_poly.pdbx_strand_id
1 'polypeptide(L)'
;RSLYLSRMISGEWTGTMNLTEPQAGSDLSKVRSIAVPKDDGSYAISGQKIFITYGDHEMTENIVHLVLARTPDAPAGVKGISLFIVPKFLVSETGEIATRNDVHCVSLEHKLGIHASPTAVLSFGDNGGATGYLVGEEGKGLAYMFTMMNNARLAVGQQGVAISERAYQQALDYALTRKQGRDPKTGEDAPIIVHGDVQRMLMRMRSSTEAARALSLYAAAQLDLAHHLDDPTTRTAAQARADLLIPLVKAWSTDLGVDNASLGVQVHGGMGFIEETGAAQHLRDARIAPIYEGTNGIQSLDFIGRKVL
;
A
#
# COMPACT_ATOMS: atom_id res chain seq x y z
N ARG A 1 10.44 12.41 -19.60
CA ARG A 1 10.35 10.95 -19.43
C ARG A 1 11.74 10.31 -19.34
N SER A 2 12.63 10.58 -20.27
CA SER A 2 13.98 9.97 -20.34
C SER A 2 14.85 10.24 -19.11
N LEU A 3 14.72 11.37 -18.46
CA LEU A 3 15.55 11.76 -17.31
C LEU A 3 15.27 10.95 -16.03
N TYR A 4 14.01 10.56 -15.80
CA TYR A 4 13.60 9.91 -14.56
C TYR A 4 13.26 8.43 -14.74
N LEU A 5 12.48 8.09 -15.77
CA LEU A 5 11.85 6.77 -15.88
C LEU A 5 12.86 5.63 -16.00
N SER A 6 13.92 5.80 -16.80
CA SER A 6 14.93 4.76 -17.00
C SER A 6 15.63 4.38 -15.69
N ARG A 7 16.00 5.37 -14.88
CA ARG A 7 16.67 5.16 -13.58
C ARG A 7 15.74 4.63 -12.50
N MET A 8 14.45 4.97 -12.58
CA MET A 8 13.44 4.37 -11.69
C MET A 8 13.18 2.90 -12.04
N ILE A 9 13.15 2.54 -13.33
CA ILE A 9 12.99 1.14 -13.78
C ILE A 9 14.21 0.30 -13.41
N SER A 10 15.43 0.84 -13.56
CA SER A 10 16.66 0.12 -13.17
C SER A 10 16.83 -0.02 -11.65
N GLY A 11 16.08 0.76 -10.85
CA GLY A 11 16.21 0.81 -9.40
C GLY A 11 17.36 1.70 -8.88
N GLU A 12 18.05 2.43 -9.77
CA GLU A 12 19.03 3.44 -9.36
C GLU A 12 18.39 4.57 -8.54
N TRP A 13 17.16 4.91 -8.87
CA TRP A 13 16.35 5.89 -8.15
C TRP A 13 15.05 5.24 -7.67
N THR A 14 14.61 5.61 -6.47
CA THR A 14 13.32 5.20 -5.93
C THR A 14 12.24 6.24 -6.21
N GLY A 15 10.98 5.85 -6.04
CA GLY A 15 9.83 6.74 -6.16
C GLY A 15 8.91 6.65 -4.96
N THR A 16 8.18 7.72 -4.67
CA THR A 16 7.17 7.78 -3.63
C THR A 16 5.87 8.38 -4.14
N MET A 17 4.74 7.99 -3.55
CA MET A 17 3.45 8.62 -3.77
C MET A 17 3.11 9.55 -2.61
N ASN A 18 2.86 10.83 -2.89
CA ASN A 18 2.62 11.87 -1.90
C ASN A 18 1.22 12.46 -2.07
N LEU A 19 0.22 11.79 -1.47
CA LEU A 19 -1.19 12.18 -1.54
C LEU A 19 -1.64 12.85 -0.24
N THR A 20 -1.45 12.13 0.87
CA THR A 20 -2.07 12.39 2.17
C THR A 20 -1.47 13.62 2.85
N GLU A 21 -2.34 14.45 3.40
CA GLU A 21 -2.00 15.58 4.26
C GLU A 21 -2.71 15.43 5.61
N PRO A 22 -2.31 16.15 6.68
CA PRO A 22 -2.94 16.03 8.00
C PRO A 22 -4.47 16.15 7.98
N GLN A 23 -5.03 16.99 7.10
CA GLN A 23 -6.46 17.20 6.93
C GLN A 23 -7.08 16.45 5.75
N ALA A 24 -6.30 15.76 4.93
CA ALA A 24 -6.73 15.13 3.68
C ALA A 24 -6.18 13.71 3.57
N GLY A 25 -6.90 12.76 4.16
CA GLY A 25 -6.63 11.31 4.05
C GLY A 25 -7.58 10.65 3.05
N SER A 26 -8.71 10.14 3.51
CA SER A 26 -9.73 9.53 2.63
C SER A 26 -10.44 10.57 1.74
N ASP A 27 -10.59 11.81 2.21
CA ASP A 27 -11.13 12.93 1.43
C ASP A 27 -10.00 13.81 0.87
N LEU A 28 -9.52 13.47 -0.31
CA LEU A 28 -8.48 14.23 -1.01
C LEU A 28 -8.96 15.60 -1.52
N SER A 29 -10.28 15.89 -1.52
CA SER A 29 -10.78 17.22 -1.87
C SER A 29 -10.22 18.32 -0.98
N LYS A 30 -9.71 17.95 0.19
CA LYS A 30 -9.13 18.84 1.22
C LYS A 30 -7.62 19.07 1.07
N VAL A 31 -6.97 18.54 0.03
CA VAL A 31 -5.56 18.79 -0.25
C VAL A 31 -5.30 20.30 -0.37
N ARG A 32 -4.29 20.78 0.36
CA ARG A 32 -3.88 22.20 0.47
C ARG A 32 -2.51 22.50 -0.08
N SER A 33 -1.67 21.49 -0.37
CA SER A 33 -0.38 21.72 -1.03
C SER A 33 -0.59 22.52 -2.31
N ILE A 34 0.24 23.54 -2.54
CA ILE A 34 0.14 24.48 -3.66
C ILE A 34 1.34 24.30 -4.59
N ALA A 35 1.09 24.47 -5.87
CA ALA A 35 2.07 24.46 -6.95
C ALA A 35 1.96 25.79 -7.71
N VAL A 36 2.87 26.72 -7.45
CA VAL A 36 2.90 28.03 -8.11
C VAL A 36 3.75 27.94 -9.37
N PRO A 37 3.22 28.25 -10.57
CA PRO A 37 3.99 28.22 -11.80
C PRO A 37 5.15 29.25 -11.78
N LYS A 38 6.27 28.86 -12.41
CA LYS A 38 7.45 29.73 -12.63
C LYS A 38 7.64 30.05 -14.11
N ASP A 39 8.42 31.06 -14.42
CA ASP A 39 8.69 31.50 -15.79
C ASP A 39 9.47 30.47 -16.62
N ASP A 40 10.18 29.55 -15.98
CA ASP A 40 10.96 28.48 -16.63
C ASP A 40 10.11 27.22 -16.93
N GLY A 41 8.80 27.28 -16.69
CA GLY A 41 7.88 26.14 -16.90
C GLY A 41 7.88 25.11 -15.76
N SER A 42 8.69 25.29 -14.72
CA SER A 42 8.62 24.53 -13.49
C SER A 42 7.58 25.12 -12.52
N TYR A 43 7.37 24.47 -11.39
CA TYR A 43 6.48 24.90 -10.32
C TYR A 43 7.23 24.98 -8.99
N ALA A 44 6.89 25.97 -8.16
CA ALA A 44 7.26 26.01 -6.76
C ALA A 44 6.21 25.28 -5.94
N ILE A 45 6.54 24.09 -5.43
CA ILE A 45 5.65 23.28 -4.62
C ILE A 45 5.86 23.63 -3.15
N SER A 46 4.75 23.86 -2.42
CA SER A 46 4.77 24.05 -0.97
C SER A 46 3.65 23.28 -0.29
N GLY A 47 3.93 22.76 0.91
CA GLY A 47 2.98 22.03 1.74
C GLY A 47 3.61 20.84 2.45
N GLN A 48 2.80 20.12 3.23
CA GLN A 48 3.24 18.97 4.00
C GLN A 48 2.51 17.71 3.56
N LYS A 49 3.26 16.63 3.42
CA LYS A 49 2.72 15.28 3.14
C LYS A 49 3.08 14.34 4.27
N ILE A 50 2.11 13.52 4.67
CA ILE A 50 2.27 12.57 5.78
C ILE A 50 2.09 11.13 5.30
N PHE A 51 2.62 10.20 6.10
CA PHE A 51 2.56 8.75 5.84
C PHE A 51 3.28 8.32 4.56
N ILE A 52 4.42 8.96 4.25
CA ILE A 52 5.18 8.67 3.05
C ILE A 52 6.18 7.54 3.33
N THR A 53 5.89 6.37 2.81
CA THR A 53 6.74 5.19 2.90
C THR A 53 8.07 5.45 2.17
N TYR A 54 9.19 5.24 2.86
CA TYR A 54 10.53 5.52 2.34
C TYR A 54 10.67 6.93 1.75
N GLY A 55 10.06 7.92 2.42
CA GLY A 55 10.02 9.30 1.96
C GLY A 55 11.39 9.98 1.89
N ASP A 56 12.33 9.62 2.74
CA ASP A 56 13.72 10.07 2.69
C ASP A 56 14.66 8.95 3.16
N HIS A 57 15.75 8.73 2.43
CA HIS A 57 16.79 7.74 2.73
C HIS A 57 18.01 7.98 1.83
N GLU A 58 19.10 7.23 2.08
CA GLU A 58 20.35 7.26 1.33
C GLU A 58 20.66 5.93 0.61
N MET A 59 19.66 5.05 0.45
CA MET A 59 19.84 3.75 -0.23
C MET A 59 19.95 3.89 -1.74
N THR A 60 19.48 5.00 -2.31
CA THR A 60 19.55 5.33 -3.74
C THR A 60 20.06 6.75 -3.91
N GLU A 61 20.62 7.05 -5.08
CA GLU A 61 21.17 8.37 -5.39
C GLU A 61 20.12 9.49 -5.37
N ASN A 62 18.88 9.17 -5.74
CA ASN A 62 17.77 10.12 -5.77
C ASN A 62 16.44 9.47 -5.42
N ILE A 63 15.48 10.26 -4.98
CA ILE A 63 14.10 9.88 -4.76
C ILE A 63 13.20 10.78 -5.59
N VAL A 64 12.31 10.19 -6.38
CA VAL A 64 11.35 10.92 -7.22
C VAL A 64 9.99 10.92 -6.53
N HIS A 65 9.59 12.05 -5.97
CA HIS A 65 8.29 12.20 -5.31
C HIS A 65 7.21 12.54 -6.34
N LEU A 66 6.15 11.73 -6.40
CA LEU A 66 4.93 12.04 -7.14
C LEU A 66 3.95 12.74 -6.20
N VAL A 67 3.80 14.04 -6.35
CA VAL A 67 3.13 14.92 -5.39
C VAL A 67 1.82 15.45 -5.96
N LEU A 68 0.71 15.26 -5.22
CA LEU A 68 -0.56 15.90 -5.50
C LEU A 68 -0.59 17.31 -4.88
N ALA A 69 -0.83 18.31 -5.72
CA ALA A 69 -0.94 19.71 -5.30
C ALA A 69 -1.95 20.47 -6.19
N ARG A 70 -2.30 21.68 -5.80
CA ARG A 70 -3.20 22.57 -6.53
C ARG A 70 -2.43 23.75 -7.11
N THR A 71 -2.80 24.15 -8.31
CA THR A 71 -2.39 25.48 -8.82
C THR A 71 -3.26 26.58 -8.17
N PRO A 72 -2.80 27.85 -8.11
CA PRO A 72 -3.51 28.93 -7.42
C PRO A 72 -4.98 29.10 -7.88
N ASP A 73 -5.23 28.97 -9.18
CA ASP A 73 -6.55 29.18 -9.79
C ASP A 73 -7.35 27.86 -9.95
N ALA A 74 -6.89 26.77 -9.36
CA ALA A 74 -7.51 25.48 -9.49
C ALA A 74 -8.92 25.45 -8.87
N PRO A 75 -9.90 24.82 -9.52
CA PRO A 75 -11.24 24.67 -8.97
C PRO A 75 -11.23 23.88 -7.65
N ALA A 76 -12.20 24.16 -6.78
CA ALA A 76 -12.36 23.42 -5.54
C ALA A 76 -12.64 21.90 -5.80
N GLY A 77 -12.37 21.07 -4.79
CA GLY A 77 -12.62 19.65 -4.88
C GLY A 77 -11.51 18.87 -5.61
N VAL A 78 -11.78 17.64 -5.96
CA VAL A 78 -10.80 16.72 -6.56
C VAL A 78 -10.38 17.09 -7.98
N LYS A 79 -11.21 17.84 -8.70
CA LYS A 79 -10.93 18.28 -10.08
C LYS A 79 -9.85 19.35 -10.18
N GLY A 80 -9.49 20.00 -9.06
CA GLY A 80 -8.39 20.98 -9.02
C GLY A 80 -7.04 20.39 -8.62
N ILE A 81 -6.95 19.07 -8.47
CA ILE A 81 -5.71 18.42 -8.04
C ILE A 81 -4.88 18.03 -9.26
N SER A 82 -3.64 18.50 -9.30
CA SER A 82 -2.65 18.19 -10.33
C SER A 82 -1.55 17.28 -9.76
N LEU A 83 -0.82 16.58 -10.62
CA LEU A 83 0.28 15.70 -10.25
C LEU A 83 1.61 16.28 -10.68
N PHE A 84 2.59 16.27 -9.77
CA PHE A 84 3.93 16.82 -10.02
C PHE A 84 5.01 15.80 -9.72
N ILE A 85 6.06 15.77 -10.53
CA ILE A 85 7.34 15.14 -10.21
C ILE A 85 8.16 16.16 -9.41
N VAL A 86 8.56 15.78 -8.20
CA VAL A 86 9.41 16.59 -7.33
C VAL A 86 10.59 15.73 -6.88
N PRO A 87 11.78 15.85 -7.49
CA PRO A 87 12.91 15.03 -7.10
C PRO A 87 13.54 15.51 -5.80
N LYS A 88 14.11 14.62 -4.99
CA LYS A 88 14.91 14.95 -3.79
C LYS A 88 16.14 15.79 -4.14
N PHE A 89 16.81 15.43 -5.21
CA PHE A 89 17.87 16.21 -5.83
C PHE A 89 17.46 16.60 -7.25
N LEU A 90 17.69 17.85 -7.61
CA LEU A 90 17.43 18.34 -8.97
C LEU A 90 18.32 17.58 -9.96
N VAL A 91 17.83 17.47 -11.18
CA VAL A 91 18.51 16.74 -12.26
C VAL A 91 18.76 17.70 -13.41
N SER A 92 20.00 17.75 -13.91
CA SER A 92 20.37 18.55 -15.06
C SER A 92 19.70 18.02 -16.35
N GLU A 93 19.77 18.79 -17.42
CA GLU A 93 19.28 18.35 -18.74
C GLU A 93 20.02 17.11 -19.26
N THR A 94 21.26 16.89 -18.82
CA THR A 94 22.08 15.72 -19.15
C THR A 94 21.76 14.50 -18.26
N GLY A 95 20.91 14.66 -17.25
CA GLY A 95 20.53 13.59 -16.33
C GLY A 95 21.44 13.43 -15.11
N GLU A 96 22.36 14.36 -14.89
CA GLU A 96 23.24 14.36 -13.71
C GLU A 96 22.54 14.94 -12.49
N ILE A 97 22.83 14.36 -11.31
CA ILE A 97 22.34 14.89 -10.05
C ILE A 97 22.98 16.24 -9.75
N ALA A 98 22.14 17.22 -9.45
CA ALA A 98 22.54 18.58 -9.13
C ALA A 98 22.31 18.91 -7.65
N THR A 99 21.82 20.09 -7.34
CA THR A 99 21.58 20.54 -5.97
C THR A 99 20.40 19.86 -5.31
N ARG A 100 20.42 19.76 -3.96
CA ARG A 100 19.28 19.32 -3.19
C ARG A 100 18.09 20.22 -3.41
N ASN A 101 16.93 19.62 -3.64
CA ASN A 101 15.68 20.34 -3.75
C ASN A 101 15.15 20.71 -2.35
N ASP A 102 14.21 21.64 -2.27
CA ASP A 102 13.57 22.09 -1.04
C ASP A 102 12.52 21.09 -0.54
N VAL A 103 12.99 19.86 -0.26
CA VAL A 103 12.20 18.73 0.26
C VAL A 103 12.90 18.18 1.49
N HIS A 104 12.21 18.16 2.63
CA HIS A 104 12.78 17.77 3.91
C HIS A 104 11.92 16.73 4.63
N CYS A 105 12.56 15.70 5.18
CA CYS A 105 11.93 14.80 6.13
C CYS A 105 11.86 15.49 7.50
N VAL A 106 10.65 15.79 7.94
CA VAL A 106 10.39 16.47 9.22
C VAL A 106 10.44 15.49 10.39
N SER A 107 9.86 14.29 10.18
CA SER A 107 9.82 13.25 11.21
C SER A 107 9.53 11.89 10.59
N LEU A 108 9.81 10.84 11.37
CA LEU A 108 9.36 9.48 11.10
C LEU A 108 8.28 9.08 12.10
N GLU A 109 7.28 8.35 11.63
CA GLU A 109 6.19 7.87 12.47
C GLU A 109 6.63 6.70 13.37
N HIS A 110 6.27 6.74 14.65
CA HIS A 110 6.36 5.62 15.57
C HIS A 110 5.09 4.78 15.45
N LYS A 111 5.18 3.59 14.87
CA LYS A 111 4.05 2.80 14.40
C LYS A 111 3.77 1.58 15.25
N LEU A 112 2.53 1.05 15.15
CA LEU A 112 2.11 -0.20 15.77
C LEU A 112 2.89 -1.42 15.23
N GLY A 113 3.18 -1.45 13.93
CA GLY A 113 3.86 -2.54 13.23
C GLY A 113 4.65 -2.04 12.03
N ILE A 114 5.16 -2.97 11.22
CA ILE A 114 6.05 -2.72 10.08
C ILE A 114 7.18 -1.74 10.41
N HIS A 115 7.83 -1.95 11.56
CA HIS A 115 8.81 -1.02 12.13
C HIS A 115 10.04 -0.82 11.23
N ALA A 116 10.42 -1.83 10.46
CA ALA A 116 11.55 -1.75 9.54
C ALA A 116 11.26 -0.93 8.27
N SER A 117 9.99 -0.56 8.02
CA SER A 117 9.59 0.30 6.90
C SER A 117 9.40 1.73 7.40
N PRO A 118 10.34 2.67 7.16
CA PRO A 118 10.21 4.05 7.63
C PRO A 118 9.03 4.74 6.93
N THR A 119 8.26 5.48 7.70
CA THR A 119 7.09 6.22 7.24
C THR A 119 7.31 7.69 7.60
N ALA A 120 7.55 8.53 6.59
CA ALA A 120 8.00 9.91 6.75
C ALA A 120 6.84 10.91 6.72
N VAL A 121 7.07 12.03 7.41
CA VAL A 121 6.41 13.31 7.18
C VAL A 121 7.37 14.16 6.35
N LEU A 122 6.93 14.58 5.16
CA LEU A 122 7.72 15.40 4.26
C LEU A 122 7.17 16.82 4.20
N SER A 123 8.06 17.82 4.31
CA SER A 123 7.79 19.21 4.02
C SER A 123 8.40 19.61 2.67
N PHE A 124 7.61 20.31 1.89
CA PHE A 124 7.99 20.82 0.58
C PHE A 124 7.97 22.35 0.62
N GLY A 125 9.05 22.97 0.21
CA GLY A 125 9.07 24.39 -0.07
C GLY A 125 9.22 25.31 1.12
N ASP A 126 9.89 24.89 2.19
CA ASP A 126 10.13 25.70 3.38
C ASP A 126 11.06 26.90 3.12
N ASN A 127 11.88 26.82 2.06
CA ASN A 127 12.89 27.83 1.70
C ASN A 127 12.62 28.46 0.32
N GLY A 128 11.38 28.70 -0.04
CA GLY A 128 10.99 29.39 -1.27
C GLY A 128 10.32 28.50 -2.33
N GLY A 129 10.11 27.23 -2.05
CA GLY A 129 9.38 26.31 -2.91
C GLY A 129 10.23 25.20 -3.48
N ALA A 130 9.77 23.96 -3.31
CA ALA A 130 10.38 22.79 -3.95
C ALA A 130 10.12 22.83 -5.46
N THR A 131 11.16 22.68 -6.26
CA THR A 131 11.01 22.65 -7.72
C THR A 131 10.32 21.35 -8.15
N GLY A 132 9.21 21.48 -8.86
CA GLY A 132 8.42 20.40 -9.39
C GLY A 132 8.04 20.57 -10.85
N TYR A 133 7.69 19.48 -11.51
CA TYR A 133 7.32 19.45 -12.93
C TYR A 133 5.95 18.79 -13.09
N LEU A 134 5.05 19.45 -13.81
CA LEU A 134 3.69 18.94 -14.05
C LEU A 134 3.71 17.62 -14.84
N VAL A 135 2.93 16.66 -14.40
CA VAL A 135 2.65 15.41 -15.13
C VAL A 135 1.32 15.54 -15.85
N GLY A 136 1.37 15.54 -17.17
CA GLY A 136 0.17 15.63 -18.01
C GLY A 136 -0.50 17.00 -17.92
N GLU A 137 -1.81 17.02 -17.63
CA GLU A 137 -2.64 18.22 -17.61
C GLU A 137 -3.02 18.63 -16.18
N GLU A 138 -3.16 19.92 -15.95
CA GLU A 138 -3.69 20.43 -14.68
C GLU A 138 -5.10 19.91 -14.41
N GLY A 139 -5.40 19.67 -13.13
CA GLY A 139 -6.69 19.17 -12.67
C GLY A 139 -6.94 17.68 -12.96
N LYS A 140 -6.01 16.95 -13.59
CA LYS A 140 -6.11 15.52 -13.87
C LYS A 140 -5.20 14.66 -12.99
N GLY A 141 -4.54 15.25 -12.01
CA GLY A 141 -3.55 14.56 -11.17
C GLY A 141 -4.09 13.34 -10.46
N LEU A 142 -5.33 13.39 -9.97
CA LEU A 142 -5.94 12.24 -9.31
C LEU A 142 -6.21 11.07 -10.28
N ALA A 143 -6.63 11.36 -11.52
CA ALA A 143 -6.84 10.34 -12.54
C ALA A 143 -5.52 9.61 -12.90
N TYR A 144 -4.42 10.36 -13.02
CA TYR A 144 -3.10 9.78 -13.26
C TYR A 144 -2.61 8.94 -12.08
N MET A 145 -2.84 9.43 -10.85
CA MET A 145 -2.48 8.70 -9.63
C MET A 145 -3.26 7.39 -9.47
N PHE A 146 -4.52 7.34 -9.93
CA PHE A 146 -5.33 6.12 -9.88
C PHE A 146 -4.74 4.95 -10.69
N THR A 147 -3.97 5.22 -11.72
CA THR A 147 -3.26 4.16 -12.47
C THR A 147 -2.32 3.38 -11.57
N MET A 148 -1.57 4.07 -10.70
CA MET A 148 -0.71 3.43 -9.71
C MET A 148 -1.50 2.83 -8.54
N MET A 149 -2.55 3.53 -8.08
CA MET A 149 -3.35 3.11 -6.92
C MET A 149 -4.06 1.77 -7.15
N ASN A 150 -4.51 1.45 -8.35
CA ASN A 150 -5.12 0.16 -8.64
C ASN A 150 -4.10 -0.99 -8.49
N ASN A 151 -2.87 -0.80 -8.97
CA ASN A 151 -1.80 -1.75 -8.76
C ASN A 151 -1.42 -1.87 -7.27
N ALA A 152 -1.31 -0.73 -6.56
CA ALA A 152 -1.05 -0.72 -5.13
C ALA A 152 -2.15 -1.45 -4.34
N ARG A 153 -3.43 -1.27 -4.68
CA ARG A 153 -4.56 -1.96 -4.04
C ARG A 153 -4.49 -3.47 -4.20
N LEU A 154 -4.17 -3.96 -5.40
CA LEU A 154 -3.96 -5.38 -5.64
C LEU A 154 -2.78 -5.91 -4.82
N ALA A 155 -1.66 -5.20 -4.81
CA ALA A 155 -0.47 -5.54 -4.02
C ALA A 155 -0.76 -5.57 -2.51
N VAL A 156 -1.56 -4.64 -1.99
CA VAL A 156 -1.99 -4.64 -0.58
C VAL A 156 -2.93 -5.81 -0.28
N GLY A 157 -3.81 -6.20 -1.21
CA GLY A 157 -4.56 -7.45 -1.09
C GLY A 157 -3.65 -8.68 -0.95
N GLN A 158 -2.56 -8.72 -1.75
CA GLN A 158 -1.53 -9.78 -1.63
C GLN A 158 -0.79 -9.74 -0.29
N GLN A 159 -0.57 -8.57 0.31
CA GLN A 159 -0.02 -8.50 1.67
C GLN A 159 -0.94 -9.18 2.68
N GLY A 160 -2.27 -9.00 2.56
CA GLY A 160 -3.25 -9.72 3.38
C GLY A 160 -3.14 -11.24 3.25
N VAL A 161 -2.98 -11.75 2.02
CA VAL A 161 -2.73 -13.17 1.75
C VAL A 161 -1.41 -13.63 2.36
N ALA A 162 -0.33 -12.87 2.15
CA ALA A 162 1.00 -13.23 2.61
C ALA A 162 1.10 -13.31 4.14
N ILE A 163 0.53 -12.34 4.85
CA ILE A 163 0.53 -12.33 6.31
C ILE A 163 -0.36 -13.44 6.88
N SER A 164 -1.50 -13.72 6.24
CA SER A 164 -2.36 -14.86 6.58
C SER A 164 -1.61 -16.18 6.48
N GLU A 165 -0.90 -16.39 5.38
CA GLU A 165 -0.09 -17.60 5.14
C GLU A 165 1.03 -17.72 6.17
N ARG A 166 1.75 -16.64 6.44
CA ARG A 166 2.85 -16.65 7.41
C ARG A 166 2.37 -16.96 8.81
N ALA A 167 1.26 -16.34 9.23
CA ALA A 167 0.64 -16.61 10.54
C ALA A 167 0.16 -18.08 10.63
N TYR A 168 -0.43 -18.62 9.57
CA TYR A 168 -0.87 -20.01 9.51
C TYR A 168 0.29 -20.99 9.63
N GLN A 169 1.37 -20.82 8.86
CA GLN A 169 2.52 -21.72 8.89
C GLN A 169 3.14 -21.77 10.29
N GLN A 170 3.33 -20.62 10.93
CA GLN A 170 3.87 -20.58 12.28
C GLN A 170 2.94 -21.21 13.32
N ALA A 171 1.63 -20.94 13.22
CA ALA A 171 0.64 -21.54 14.10
C ALA A 171 0.55 -23.08 13.93
N LEU A 172 0.64 -23.57 12.69
CA LEU A 172 0.66 -25.00 12.40
C LEU A 172 1.89 -25.68 13.00
N ASP A 173 3.08 -25.12 12.78
CA ASP A 173 4.33 -25.67 13.33
C ASP A 173 4.30 -25.72 14.86
N TYR A 174 3.84 -24.63 15.49
CA TYR A 174 3.63 -24.60 16.93
C TYR A 174 2.63 -25.67 17.39
N ALA A 175 1.51 -25.83 16.71
CA ALA A 175 0.47 -26.81 17.08
C ALA A 175 0.94 -28.25 16.93
N LEU A 176 1.85 -28.53 16.00
CA LEU A 176 2.44 -29.85 15.80
C LEU A 176 3.49 -30.23 16.87
N THR A 177 4.17 -29.22 17.43
CA THR A 177 5.29 -29.43 18.34
C THR A 177 4.92 -29.22 19.81
N ARG A 178 4.01 -28.29 20.12
CA ARG A 178 3.58 -27.97 21.47
C ARG A 178 2.72 -29.07 22.07
N LYS A 179 3.22 -29.75 23.11
CA LYS A 179 2.43 -30.73 23.87
C LYS A 179 1.71 -30.04 25.01
N GLN A 180 0.39 -30.21 25.10
CA GLN A 180 -0.45 -29.76 26.18
C GLN A 180 -1.81 -30.47 26.15
N GLY A 181 -2.21 -31.02 27.29
CA GLY A 181 -3.40 -31.85 27.40
C GLY A 181 -3.18 -33.27 26.85
N ARG A 182 -4.25 -34.04 26.77
CA ARG A 182 -4.21 -35.45 26.36
C ARG A 182 -5.00 -35.64 25.06
N ASP A 183 -4.54 -36.57 24.25
CA ASP A 183 -5.29 -37.01 23.07
C ASP A 183 -6.65 -37.60 23.53
N PRO A 184 -7.76 -37.07 23.02
CA PRO A 184 -9.10 -37.57 23.38
C PRO A 184 -9.35 -39.04 23.04
N LYS A 185 -8.55 -39.63 22.13
CA LYS A 185 -8.71 -41.02 21.68
C LYS A 185 -7.83 -41.98 22.47
N THR A 186 -6.60 -41.59 22.80
CA THR A 186 -5.62 -42.48 23.45
C THR A 186 -5.43 -42.20 24.95
N GLY A 187 -5.78 -40.98 25.41
CA GLY A 187 -5.56 -40.52 26.77
C GLY A 187 -4.09 -40.16 27.09
N GLU A 188 -3.19 -40.23 26.11
CA GLU A 188 -1.78 -39.91 26.25
C GLU A 188 -1.51 -38.41 26.04
N ASP A 189 -0.37 -37.90 26.56
CA ASP A 189 0.09 -36.56 26.33
C ASP A 189 0.35 -36.33 24.84
N ALA A 190 -0.26 -35.29 24.25
CA ALA A 190 -0.25 -35.09 22.80
C ALA A 190 0.03 -33.64 22.39
N PRO A 191 0.49 -33.41 21.15
CA PRO A 191 0.53 -32.08 20.55
C PRO A 191 -0.86 -31.43 20.50
N ILE A 192 -0.92 -30.10 20.62
CA ILE A 192 -2.21 -29.39 20.69
C ILE A 192 -3.04 -29.52 19.42
N ILE A 193 -2.45 -29.92 18.30
CA ILE A 193 -3.16 -30.16 17.04
C ILE A 193 -4.25 -31.22 17.14
N VAL A 194 -4.21 -32.11 18.13
CA VAL A 194 -5.25 -33.14 18.32
C VAL A 194 -6.56 -32.59 18.86
N HIS A 195 -6.54 -31.37 19.41
CA HIS A 195 -7.72 -30.71 19.97
C HIS A 195 -8.59 -30.10 18.89
N GLY A 196 -9.89 -30.39 18.92
CA GLY A 196 -10.85 -30.00 17.88
C GLY A 196 -10.91 -28.48 17.63
N ASP A 197 -10.78 -27.64 18.67
CA ASP A 197 -10.80 -26.19 18.51
C ASP A 197 -9.51 -25.66 17.82
N VAL A 198 -8.35 -26.25 18.12
CA VAL A 198 -7.10 -25.92 17.43
C VAL A 198 -7.21 -26.30 15.94
N GLN A 199 -7.75 -27.50 15.64
CA GLN A 199 -8.00 -27.94 14.26
C GLN A 199 -8.95 -26.98 13.54
N ARG A 200 -10.03 -26.55 14.19
CA ARG A 200 -10.98 -25.59 13.63
C ARG A 200 -10.32 -24.26 13.30
N MET A 201 -9.49 -23.72 14.19
CA MET A 201 -8.76 -22.47 13.95
C MET A 201 -7.79 -22.60 12.77
N LEU A 202 -6.97 -23.65 12.74
CA LEU A 202 -6.03 -23.91 11.66
C LEU A 202 -6.73 -24.13 10.31
N MET A 203 -7.85 -24.85 10.30
CA MET A 203 -8.65 -25.08 9.09
C MET A 203 -9.23 -23.75 8.57
N ARG A 204 -9.75 -22.89 9.47
CA ARG A 204 -10.25 -21.56 9.10
C ARG A 204 -9.14 -20.71 8.49
N MET A 205 -7.96 -20.64 9.13
CA MET A 205 -6.83 -19.90 8.63
C MET A 205 -6.42 -20.37 7.24
N ARG A 206 -6.26 -21.68 7.03
CA ARG A 206 -5.86 -22.25 5.75
C ARG A 206 -6.90 -22.01 4.66
N SER A 207 -8.16 -22.38 4.88
CA SER A 207 -9.20 -22.27 3.86
C SER A 207 -9.44 -20.82 3.42
N SER A 208 -9.44 -19.87 4.36
CA SER A 208 -9.59 -18.45 4.04
C SER A 208 -8.38 -17.89 3.30
N THR A 209 -7.16 -18.29 3.65
CA THR A 209 -5.94 -17.89 2.95
C THR A 209 -5.92 -18.40 1.51
N GLU A 210 -6.26 -19.67 1.30
CA GLU A 210 -6.32 -20.28 -0.04
C GLU A 210 -7.39 -19.63 -0.91
N ALA A 211 -8.56 -19.32 -0.35
CA ALA A 211 -9.62 -18.63 -1.06
C ALA A 211 -9.22 -17.19 -1.45
N ALA A 212 -8.61 -16.44 -0.53
CA ALA A 212 -8.11 -15.10 -0.81
C ALA A 212 -6.98 -15.10 -1.86
N ARG A 213 -6.09 -16.09 -1.82
CA ARG A 213 -5.04 -16.29 -2.83
C ARG A 213 -5.64 -16.56 -4.21
N ALA A 214 -6.63 -17.46 -4.29
CA ALA A 214 -7.30 -17.78 -5.55
C ALA A 214 -7.98 -16.54 -6.15
N LEU A 215 -8.72 -15.77 -5.35
CA LEU A 215 -9.36 -14.51 -5.79
C LEU A 215 -8.33 -13.50 -6.30
N SER A 216 -7.25 -13.34 -5.58
CA SER A 216 -6.18 -12.38 -5.87
C SER A 216 -5.43 -12.74 -7.16
N LEU A 217 -5.08 -14.02 -7.35
CA LEU A 217 -4.46 -14.51 -8.60
C LEU A 217 -5.42 -14.39 -9.78
N TYR A 218 -6.71 -14.66 -9.58
CA TYR A 218 -7.71 -14.47 -10.62
C TYR A 218 -7.83 -13.01 -11.04
N ALA A 219 -7.82 -12.05 -10.09
CA ALA A 219 -7.83 -10.62 -10.40
C ALA A 219 -6.55 -10.20 -11.14
N ALA A 220 -5.38 -10.69 -10.74
CA ALA A 220 -4.11 -10.44 -11.43
C ALA A 220 -4.14 -10.97 -12.87
N ALA A 221 -4.64 -12.19 -13.08
CA ALA A 221 -4.79 -12.76 -14.42
C ALA A 221 -5.71 -11.91 -15.32
N GLN A 222 -6.75 -11.29 -14.77
CA GLN A 222 -7.59 -10.37 -15.56
C GLN A 222 -6.82 -9.12 -16.01
N LEU A 223 -5.89 -8.59 -15.17
CA LEU A 223 -5.01 -7.48 -15.58
C LEU A 223 -4.06 -7.90 -16.69
N ASP A 224 -3.45 -9.09 -16.59
CA ASP A 224 -2.59 -9.61 -17.65
C ASP A 224 -3.35 -9.76 -18.97
N LEU A 225 -4.55 -10.31 -18.94
CA LEU A 225 -5.40 -10.43 -20.12
C LEU A 225 -5.78 -9.05 -20.70
N ALA A 226 -6.07 -8.07 -19.84
CA ALA A 226 -6.40 -6.71 -20.26
C ALA A 226 -5.21 -6.01 -20.96
N HIS A 227 -3.97 -6.34 -20.58
CA HIS A 227 -2.78 -5.72 -21.14
C HIS A 227 -2.22 -6.42 -22.38
N HIS A 228 -2.35 -7.75 -22.46
CA HIS A 228 -1.60 -8.55 -23.42
C HIS A 228 -2.42 -9.24 -24.50
N LEU A 229 -3.76 -9.28 -24.39
CA LEU A 229 -4.60 -9.85 -25.45
C LEU A 229 -4.67 -8.93 -26.67
N ASP A 230 -4.72 -9.50 -27.87
CA ASP A 230 -4.86 -8.74 -29.12
C ASP A 230 -6.28 -8.25 -29.35
N ASP A 231 -7.30 -9.04 -28.99
CA ASP A 231 -8.70 -8.70 -29.21
C ASP A 231 -9.19 -7.58 -28.26
N PRO A 232 -9.58 -6.40 -28.79
CA PRO A 232 -10.00 -5.26 -27.98
C PRO A 232 -11.25 -5.54 -27.12
N THR A 233 -12.16 -6.38 -27.59
CA THR A 233 -13.41 -6.71 -26.88
C THR A 233 -13.10 -7.51 -25.63
N THR A 234 -12.28 -8.55 -25.76
CA THR A 234 -11.85 -9.38 -24.64
C THR A 234 -10.99 -8.60 -23.66
N ARG A 235 -10.10 -7.70 -24.14
CA ARG A 235 -9.33 -6.79 -23.29
C ARG A 235 -10.22 -5.90 -22.43
N THR A 236 -11.24 -5.28 -23.06
CA THR A 236 -12.18 -4.41 -22.34
C THR A 236 -12.97 -5.18 -21.29
N ALA A 237 -13.42 -6.39 -21.60
CA ALA A 237 -14.12 -7.25 -20.65
C ALA A 237 -13.21 -7.70 -19.49
N ALA A 238 -11.94 -8.02 -19.76
CA ALA A 238 -10.94 -8.37 -18.73
C ALA A 238 -10.65 -7.18 -17.81
N GLN A 239 -10.48 -5.97 -18.38
CA GLN A 239 -10.26 -4.75 -17.58
C GLN A 239 -11.46 -4.46 -16.67
N ALA A 240 -12.69 -4.53 -17.19
CA ALA A 240 -13.89 -4.31 -16.38
C ALA A 240 -14.00 -5.32 -15.23
N ARG A 241 -13.61 -6.57 -15.47
CA ARG A 241 -13.58 -7.61 -14.43
C ARG A 241 -12.48 -7.36 -13.40
N ALA A 242 -11.28 -6.97 -13.81
CA ALA A 242 -10.20 -6.57 -12.90
C ALA A 242 -10.64 -5.39 -12.02
N ASP A 243 -11.23 -4.36 -12.60
CA ASP A 243 -11.73 -3.18 -11.91
C ASP A 243 -12.80 -3.51 -10.86
N LEU A 244 -13.64 -4.51 -11.13
CA LEU A 244 -14.64 -5.03 -10.18
C LEU A 244 -13.97 -5.78 -9.02
N LEU A 245 -12.95 -6.59 -9.31
CA LEU A 245 -12.34 -7.51 -8.34
C LEU A 245 -11.34 -6.81 -7.42
N ILE A 246 -10.60 -5.82 -7.88
CA ILE A 246 -9.53 -5.16 -7.10
C ILE A 246 -10.02 -4.64 -5.73
N PRO A 247 -11.14 -3.92 -5.60
CA PRO A 247 -11.66 -3.51 -4.31
C PRO A 247 -11.99 -4.67 -3.36
N LEU A 248 -12.54 -5.76 -3.91
CA LEU A 248 -12.83 -6.98 -3.16
C LEU A 248 -11.55 -7.67 -2.66
N VAL A 249 -10.56 -7.83 -3.55
CA VAL A 249 -9.25 -8.41 -3.20
C VAL A 249 -8.62 -7.61 -2.07
N LYS A 250 -8.56 -6.28 -2.22
CA LYS A 250 -7.95 -5.41 -1.21
C LYS A 250 -8.68 -5.51 0.13
N ALA A 251 -9.99 -5.32 0.15
CA ALA A 251 -10.75 -5.27 1.39
C ALA A 251 -10.79 -6.63 2.10
N TRP A 252 -11.23 -7.66 1.39
CA TRP A 252 -11.43 -8.97 2.01
C TRP A 252 -10.13 -9.65 2.42
N SER A 253 -9.09 -9.63 1.56
CA SER A 253 -7.81 -10.26 1.90
C SER A 253 -7.11 -9.59 3.06
N THR A 254 -7.23 -8.26 3.20
CA THR A 254 -6.60 -7.53 4.31
C THR A 254 -7.34 -7.74 5.63
N ASP A 255 -8.68 -7.82 5.62
CA ASP A 255 -9.45 -8.19 6.81
C ASP A 255 -9.12 -9.62 7.26
N LEU A 256 -9.04 -10.56 6.31
CA LEU A 256 -8.58 -11.93 6.60
C LEU A 256 -7.14 -11.96 7.14
N GLY A 257 -6.27 -11.09 6.67
CA GLY A 257 -4.91 -10.96 7.19
C GLY A 257 -4.89 -10.69 8.69
N VAL A 258 -5.71 -9.74 9.14
CA VAL A 258 -5.86 -9.41 10.56
C VAL A 258 -6.49 -10.55 11.34
N ASP A 259 -7.59 -11.13 10.84
CA ASP A 259 -8.30 -12.24 11.49
C ASP A 259 -7.40 -13.45 11.65
N ASN A 260 -6.68 -13.85 10.60
CA ASN A 260 -5.80 -15.01 10.63
C ASN A 260 -4.57 -14.76 11.53
N ALA A 261 -4.00 -13.57 11.52
CA ALA A 261 -2.92 -13.22 12.45
C ALA A 261 -3.39 -13.27 13.91
N SER A 262 -4.61 -12.80 14.20
CA SER A 262 -5.23 -12.92 15.53
C SER A 262 -5.47 -14.39 15.92
N LEU A 263 -5.95 -15.22 15.01
CA LEU A 263 -6.08 -16.68 15.24
C LEU A 263 -4.72 -17.33 15.48
N GLY A 264 -3.67 -16.88 14.78
CA GLY A 264 -2.31 -17.35 15.02
C GLY A 264 -1.86 -17.10 16.46
N VAL A 265 -2.09 -15.91 16.99
CA VAL A 265 -1.84 -15.59 18.42
C VAL A 265 -2.65 -16.54 19.32
N GLN A 266 -3.93 -16.78 19.01
CA GLN A 266 -4.80 -17.65 19.80
C GLN A 266 -4.31 -19.10 19.82
N VAL A 267 -3.84 -19.64 18.70
CA VAL A 267 -3.27 -21.00 18.61
C VAL A 267 -2.04 -21.15 19.50
N HIS A 268 -1.20 -20.13 19.58
CA HIS A 268 -0.02 -20.11 20.47
C HIS A 268 -0.38 -19.99 21.95
N GLY A 269 -1.61 -19.61 22.30
CA GLY A 269 -2.03 -19.39 23.69
C GLY A 269 -1.24 -18.26 24.35
N GLY A 270 -0.84 -18.42 25.61
CA GLY A 270 -0.03 -17.41 26.32
C GLY A 270 1.28 -17.06 25.63
N MET A 271 1.91 -18.00 24.95
CA MET A 271 3.12 -17.76 24.16
C MET A 271 2.86 -16.84 22.95
N GLY A 272 1.65 -16.84 22.38
CA GLY A 272 1.28 -15.93 21.30
C GLY A 272 1.23 -14.45 21.71
N PHE A 273 1.09 -14.18 23.00
CA PHE A 273 1.12 -12.83 23.57
C PHE A 273 2.53 -12.33 23.93
N ILE A 274 3.53 -13.23 23.84
CA ILE A 274 4.93 -12.94 24.11
C ILE A 274 5.63 -12.54 22.80
N GLU A 275 6.30 -11.38 22.80
CA GLU A 275 6.92 -10.79 21.59
C GLU A 275 7.95 -11.73 20.93
N GLU A 276 8.76 -12.42 21.71
CA GLU A 276 9.83 -13.28 21.25
C GLU A 276 9.36 -14.47 20.41
N THR A 277 8.07 -14.85 20.50
CA THR A 277 7.51 -15.90 19.63
C THR A 277 7.25 -15.43 18.22
N GLY A 278 7.12 -14.12 17.99
CA GLY A 278 6.85 -13.52 16.70
C GLY A 278 5.37 -13.57 16.25
N ALA A 279 4.50 -14.34 16.92
CA ALA A 279 3.07 -14.42 16.55
C ALA A 279 2.36 -13.06 16.70
N ALA A 280 2.67 -12.31 17.75
CA ALA A 280 2.13 -10.98 17.99
C ALA A 280 2.54 -9.98 16.88
N GLN A 281 3.75 -10.10 16.33
CA GLN A 281 4.22 -9.24 15.24
C GLN A 281 3.35 -9.37 14.00
N HIS A 282 2.92 -10.57 13.61
CA HIS A 282 2.04 -10.73 12.46
C HIS A 282 0.74 -9.95 12.60
N LEU A 283 0.15 -9.92 13.80
CA LEU A 283 -1.07 -9.17 14.07
C LEU A 283 -0.83 -7.66 14.00
N ARG A 284 0.28 -7.16 14.57
CA ARG A 284 0.62 -5.73 14.47
C ARG A 284 0.88 -5.31 13.03
N ASP A 285 1.66 -6.08 12.29
CA ASP A 285 2.02 -5.77 10.90
C ASP A 285 0.80 -5.86 9.96
N ALA A 286 -0.12 -6.81 10.19
CA ALA A 286 -1.35 -6.94 9.41
C ALA A 286 -2.26 -5.73 9.53
N ARG A 287 -2.25 -5.05 10.69
CA ARG A 287 -3.30 -4.08 11.05
C ARG A 287 -3.34 -2.83 10.16
N ILE A 288 -2.25 -2.47 9.51
CA ILE A 288 -2.23 -1.33 8.59
C ILE A 288 -2.93 -1.63 7.26
N ALA A 289 -2.92 -2.88 6.80
CA ALA A 289 -3.40 -3.25 5.47
C ALA A 289 -4.89 -2.89 5.21
N PRO A 290 -5.84 -3.05 6.14
CA PRO A 290 -7.21 -2.55 5.98
C PRO A 290 -7.34 -1.02 5.96
N ILE A 291 -6.30 -0.27 6.36
CA ILE A 291 -6.36 1.18 6.57
C ILE A 291 -5.79 1.94 5.38
N TYR A 292 -4.56 1.62 4.93
CA TYR A 292 -3.87 2.39 3.90
C TYR A 292 -4.27 2.00 2.47
N GLU A 293 -3.80 2.76 1.48
CA GLU A 293 -4.12 2.62 0.04
C GLU A 293 -5.64 2.64 -0.23
N GLY A 294 -6.35 3.46 0.54
CA GLY A 294 -7.81 3.52 0.61
C GLY A 294 -8.36 2.49 1.60
N THR A 295 -9.00 2.99 2.67
CA THR A 295 -9.58 2.13 3.71
C THR A 295 -10.56 1.11 3.13
N ASN A 296 -10.80 0.00 3.84
CA ASN A 296 -11.76 -1.01 3.36
C ASN A 296 -13.18 -0.44 3.21
N GLY A 297 -13.56 0.58 4.00
CA GLY A 297 -14.80 1.34 3.77
C GLY A 297 -14.82 2.07 2.42
N ILE A 298 -13.71 2.67 2.00
CA ILE A 298 -13.58 3.29 0.67
C ILE A 298 -13.63 2.23 -0.46
N GLN A 299 -13.01 1.05 -0.25
CA GLN A 299 -13.13 -0.06 -1.22
C GLN A 299 -14.59 -0.51 -1.38
N SER A 300 -15.33 -0.61 -0.28
CA SER A 300 -16.76 -0.97 -0.30
C SER A 300 -17.60 0.07 -1.03
N LEU A 301 -17.34 1.36 -0.81
CA LEU A 301 -18.02 2.45 -1.52
C LEU A 301 -17.68 2.45 -3.02
N ASP A 302 -16.41 2.21 -3.38
CA ASP A 302 -15.98 2.11 -4.78
C ASP A 302 -16.63 0.91 -5.46
N PHE A 303 -16.65 -0.25 -4.81
CA PHE A 303 -17.29 -1.47 -5.32
C PHE A 303 -18.78 -1.27 -5.56
N ILE A 304 -19.55 -0.84 -4.56
CA ILE A 304 -21.01 -0.70 -4.69
C ILE A 304 -21.37 0.48 -5.58
N GLY A 305 -20.81 1.68 -5.31
CA GLY A 305 -21.28 2.92 -5.94
C GLY A 305 -20.77 3.17 -7.35
N ARG A 306 -19.70 2.48 -7.77
CA ARG A 306 -19.08 2.73 -9.09
C ARG A 306 -18.95 1.50 -9.97
N LYS A 307 -18.99 0.29 -9.39
CA LYS A 307 -18.75 -0.95 -10.12
C LYS A 307 -19.98 -1.84 -10.22
N VAL A 308 -20.92 -1.75 -9.28
CA VAL A 308 -22.16 -2.56 -9.26
C VAL A 308 -23.39 -1.74 -9.64
N LEU A 309 -23.55 -0.51 -9.12
CA LEU A 309 -24.64 0.42 -9.44
C LEU A 309 -24.27 1.33 -10.61
#